data_0f97bc22989c338befbfc9c77fca1645
#
_entry.id   0f97bc22989c338befbfc9c77fca1645
#
_cell.length_a   1.000
_cell.length_b   1.000
_cell.length_c   1.000
_cell.angle_alpha   90.00
_cell.angle_beta   90.00
_cell.angle_gamma   90.00
#
_symmetry.space_group_name_H-M   'P 1'
#
loop_
_entity.id
_entity.type
_entity.pdbx_description
1 polymer ?
#
loop_
_entity_poly.entity_id
_entity_poly.type
_entity_poly.pdbx_seq_one_letter_code
_entity_poly.pdbx_strand_id
1 'polypeptide(L)'
;MVNDILNILDSANSKLSNEKIAAMIGKSEAEVAEIIKGLEKENIIVGYKTMINWEKTDRDLVTSIIELKISPQRGEGFDKVAEKIYKYPQVKSLFLMSGSYDLCVIIEGQSMKDVAMFVASKLAPMDNVLSTATSFVLKKYKDDGLVFYNDEEDSRQVITL
;
A
#
# COMPACT_ATOMS: atom_id res chain seq x y z
N MET A 1 12.61 19.29 -15.19
CA MET A 1 13.40 19.18 -13.92
C MET A 1 12.60 18.54 -12.78
N VAL A 2 11.50 19.14 -12.29
CA VAL A 2 10.68 18.51 -11.23
C VAL A 2 10.17 17.13 -11.66
N ASN A 3 9.56 17.03 -12.83
CA ASN A 3 9.06 15.75 -13.36
C ASN A 3 10.17 14.70 -13.56
N ASP A 4 11.39 15.13 -13.91
CA ASP A 4 12.51 14.20 -14.07
C ASP A 4 12.92 13.61 -12.72
N ILE A 5 12.95 14.43 -11.67
CA ILE A 5 13.22 13.98 -10.30
C ILE A 5 12.13 13.02 -9.84
N LEU A 6 10.85 13.35 -10.04
CA LEU A 6 9.73 12.49 -9.66
C LEU A 6 9.77 11.15 -10.42
N ASN A 7 10.02 11.17 -11.73
CA ASN A 7 10.14 9.95 -12.53
C ASN A 7 11.31 9.06 -12.08
N ILE A 8 12.45 9.68 -11.73
CA ILE A 8 13.61 8.95 -11.20
C ILE A 8 13.28 8.31 -9.86
N LEU A 9 12.62 9.04 -8.95
CA LEU A 9 12.23 8.54 -7.64
C LEU A 9 11.19 7.42 -7.74
N ASP A 10 10.20 7.56 -8.62
CA ASP A 10 9.13 6.60 -8.85
C ASP A 10 9.65 5.29 -9.50
N SER A 11 10.57 5.41 -10.47
CA SER A 11 11.14 4.25 -11.15
C SER A 11 12.32 3.59 -10.43
N ALA A 12 12.84 4.22 -9.37
CA ALA A 12 14.01 3.72 -8.68
C ALA A 12 13.68 2.51 -7.79
N ASN A 13 14.23 1.35 -8.12
CA ASN A 13 14.15 0.15 -7.27
C ASN A 13 15.08 0.22 -6.04
N SER A 14 15.70 1.36 -5.77
CA SER A 14 16.61 1.59 -4.67
C SER A 14 16.54 3.02 -4.16
N LYS A 15 16.89 3.22 -2.89
CA LYS A 15 17.05 4.57 -2.34
C LYS A 15 18.21 5.27 -3.05
N LEU A 16 17.90 6.29 -3.87
CA LEU A 16 18.88 7.14 -4.52
C LEU A 16 19.28 8.29 -3.61
N SER A 17 20.61 8.62 -3.59
CA SER A 17 21.07 9.85 -2.95
C SER A 17 20.80 11.05 -3.87
N ASN A 18 20.69 12.25 -3.27
CA ASN A 18 20.53 13.49 -4.02
C ASN A 18 21.69 13.70 -5.00
N GLU A 19 22.92 13.30 -4.64
CA GLU A 19 24.10 13.32 -5.50
C GLU A 19 23.90 12.50 -6.79
N LYS A 20 23.34 11.25 -6.66
CA LYS A 20 23.07 10.40 -7.81
C LYS A 20 22.00 10.97 -8.72
N ILE A 21 20.91 11.49 -8.13
CA ILE A 21 19.84 12.15 -8.90
C ILE A 21 20.40 13.38 -9.62
N ALA A 22 21.20 14.19 -8.95
CA ALA A 22 21.84 15.38 -9.51
C ALA A 22 22.73 15.04 -10.72
N ALA A 23 23.53 13.99 -10.59
CA ALA A 23 24.37 13.50 -11.68
C ALA A 23 23.54 13.04 -12.90
N MET A 24 22.40 12.37 -12.67
CA MET A 24 21.51 11.90 -13.74
C MET A 24 20.84 13.04 -14.53
N ILE A 25 20.54 14.16 -13.87
CA ILE A 25 19.84 15.30 -14.50
C ILE A 25 20.76 16.49 -14.81
N GLY A 26 22.06 16.37 -14.56
CA GLY A 26 23.04 17.43 -14.84
C GLY A 26 22.86 18.66 -13.94
N LYS A 27 22.56 18.49 -12.66
CA LYS A 27 22.32 19.54 -11.67
C LYS A 27 23.24 19.40 -10.48
N SER A 28 23.26 20.40 -9.59
CA SER A 28 23.94 20.31 -8.32
C SER A 28 23.10 19.53 -7.29
N GLU A 29 23.76 18.88 -6.35
CA GLU A 29 23.08 18.17 -5.24
C GLU A 29 22.22 19.12 -4.41
N ALA A 30 22.68 20.36 -4.20
CA ALA A 30 21.93 21.37 -3.45
C ALA A 30 20.62 21.75 -4.13
N GLU A 31 20.61 21.93 -5.45
CA GLU A 31 19.37 22.20 -6.20
C GLU A 31 18.39 21.03 -6.10
N VAL A 32 18.85 19.79 -6.22
CA VAL A 32 18.02 18.60 -6.10
C VAL A 32 17.44 18.47 -4.68
N ALA A 33 18.25 18.68 -3.66
CA ALA A 33 17.84 18.63 -2.26
C ALA A 33 16.75 19.68 -1.95
N GLU A 34 16.89 20.89 -2.46
CA GLU A 34 15.91 21.96 -2.26
C GLU A 34 14.57 21.64 -2.96
N ILE A 35 14.63 21.12 -4.19
CA ILE A 35 13.43 20.70 -4.92
C ILE A 35 12.71 19.57 -4.19
N ILE A 36 13.42 18.52 -3.78
CA ILE A 36 12.81 17.39 -3.04
C ILE A 36 12.16 17.88 -1.76
N LYS A 37 12.85 18.72 -0.99
CA LYS A 37 12.29 19.31 0.24
C LYS A 37 11.04 20.13 -0.02
N GLY A 38 10.97 20.85 -1.14
CA GLY A 38 9.77 21.56 -1.57
C GLY A 38 8.61 20.61 -1.86
N LEU A 39 8.87 19.54 -2.62
CA LEU A 39 7.88 18.53 -2.98
C LEU A 39 7.34 17.77 -1.75
N GLU A 40 8.18 17.49 -0.76
CA GLU A 40 7.78 16.92 0.53
C GLU A 40 6.87 17.88 1.32
N LYS A 41 7.26 19.17 1.37
CA LYS A 41 6.47 20.21 2.05
C LYS A 41 5.09 20.41 1.44
N GLU A 42 4.98 20.28 0.12
CA GLU A 42 3.73 20.40 -0.65
C GLU A 42 2.94 19.08 -0.68
N ASN A 43 3.39 18.03 0.02
CA ASN A 43 2.81 16.68 0.01
C ASN A 43 2.68 16.07 -1.41
N ILE A 44 3.52 16.47 -2.35
CA ILE A 44 3.65 15.80 -3.65
C ILE A 44 4.41 14.48 -3.44
N ILE A 45 5.49 14.53 -2.66
CA ILE A 45 6.14 13.32 -2.11
C ILE A 45 5.56 13.10 -0.72
N VAL A 46 4.72 12.10 -0.58
CA VAL A 46 4.03 11.78 0.68
C VAL A 46 4.83 10.85 1.60
N GLY A 47 5.89 10.23 1.09
CA GLY A 47 6.76 9.35 1.87
C GLY A 47 7.62 8.44 0.99
N TYR A 48 8.47 7.66 1.66
CA TYR A 48 9.35 6.66 1.07
C TYR A 48 9.08 5.32 1.74
N LYS A 49 8.98 4.26 0.96
CA LYS A 49 8.70 2.92 1.48
C LYS A 49 9.68 1.91 0.94
N THR A 50 10.24 1.09 1.83
CA THR A 50 11.01 -0.09 1.43
C THR A 50 10.04 -1.26 1.24
N MET A 51 10.09 -1.90 0.07
CA MET A 51 9.34 -3.13 -0.19
C MET A 51 10.12 -4.32 0.36
N ILE A 52 9.47 -5.12 1.21
CA ILE A 52 10.08 -6.26 1.90
C ILE A 52 9.28 -7.52 1.59
N ASN A 53 9.98 -8.56 1.14
CA ASN A 53 9.38 -9.89 1.02
C ASN A 53 9.36 -10.57 2.39
N TRP A 54 8.26 -10.40 3.12
CA TRP A 54 8.08 -10.97 4.45
C TRP A 54 7.97 -12.50 4.42
N GLU A 55 7.55 -13.11 3.30
CA GLU A 55 7.50 -14.56 3.14
C GLU A 55 8.88 -15.23 3.23
N LYS A 56 9.97 -14.44 3.00
CA LYS A 56 11.36 -14.90 3.14
C LYS A 56 11.93 -14.61 4.55
N THR A 57 11.09 -14.27 5.52
CA THR A 57 11.51 -13.97 6.91
C THR A 57 10.70 -14.82 7.90
N ASP A 58 11.09 -14.82 9.15
CA ASP A 58 10.37 -15.52 10.25
C ASP A 58 9.09 -14.77 10.68
N ARG A 59 8.69 -13.71 9.97
CA ARG A 59 7.54 -12.91 10.32
C ARG A 59 6.32 -13.34 9.51
N ASP A 60 5.37 -13.96 10.18
CA ASP A 60 4.06 -14.24 9.58
C ASP A 60 3.23 -12.97 9.49
N LEU A 61 2.87 -12.61 8.27
CA LEU A 61 1.94 -11.53 7.97
C LEU A 61 0.85 -12.02 7.02
N VAL A 62 -0.38 -11.81 7.45
CA VAL A 62 -1.55 -12.09 6.63
C VAL A 62 -2.04 -10.77 6.04
N THR A 63 -1.98 -10.65 4.73
CA THR A 63 -2.57 -9.52 3.99
C THR A 63 -3.98 -9.88 3.55
N SER A 64 -4.91 -8.96 3.72
CA SER A 64 -6.29 -9.14 3.26
C SER A 64 -6.81 -7.90 2.56
N ILE A 65 -7.71 -8.13 1.62
CA ILE A 65 -8.48 -7.12 0.90
C ILE A 65 -9.92 -7.19 1.42
N ILE A 66 -10.41 -6.07 1.92
CA ILE A 66 -11.75 -5.96 2.48
C ILE A 66 -12.54 -4.98 1.62
N GLU A 67 -13.60 -5.47 1.04
CA GLU A 67 -14.56 -4.70 0.27
C GLU A 67 -15.69 -4.24 1.19
N LEU A 68 -15.95 -2.93 1.22
CA LEU A 68 -17.01 -2.34 2.02
C LEU A 68 -18.07 -1.72 1.11
N LYS A 69 -19.32 -2.03 1.40
CA LYS A 69 -20.48 -1.31 0.88
C LYS A 69 -20.87 -0.25 1.90
N ILE A 70 -20.94 0.99 1.46
CA ILE A 70 -21.20 2.14 2.34
C ILE A 70 -22.52 2.80 1.95
N SER A 71 -23.32 3.17 2.96
CA SER A 71 -24.46 4.07 2.79
C SER A 71 -24.08 5.44 3.35
N PRO A 72 -23.68 6.40 2.51
CA PRO A 72 -23.33 7.72 2.99
C PRO A 72 -24.58 8.41 3.55
N GLN A 73 -24.53 8.84 4.81
CA GLN A 73 -25.59 9.63 5.41
C GLN A 73 -25.51 11.08 4.93
N ARG A 74 -26.64 11.81 4.97
CA ARG A 74 -26.66 13.25 4.65
C ARG A 74 -25.67 14.00 5.54
N GLY A 75 -24.68 14.67 4.94
CA GLY A 75 -23.66 15.45 5.62
C GLY A 75 -22.41 14.67 6.06
N GLU A 76 -22.40 13.35 5.96
CA GLU A 76 -21.22 12.49 6.13
C GLU A 76 -20.96 11.73 4.83
N GLY A 77 -20.14 12.30 3.94
CA GLY A 77 -19.69 11.66 2.70
C GLY A 77 -18.74 10.48 2.96
N PHE A 78 -18.31 9.83 1.88
CA PHE A 78 -17.33 8.75 1.92
C PHE A 78 -16.03 9.15 2.65
N ASP A 79 -15.61 10.40 2.54
CA ASP A 79 -14.36 10.92 3.13
C ASP A 79 -14.34 10.79 4.66
N LYS A 80 -15.46 11.07 5.35
CA LYS A 80 -15.53 10.92 6.80
C LYS A 80 -15.47 9.47 7.26
N VAL A 81 -16.07 8.55 6.48
CA VAL A 81 -15.96 7.12 6.75
C VAL A 81 -14.52 6.65 6.52
N ALA A 82 -13.92 7.07 5.41
CA ALA A 82 -12.53 6.78 5.09
C ALA A 82 -11.58 7.30 6.19
N GLU A 83 -11.82 8.52 6.69
CA GLU A 83 -11.02 9.12 7.77
C GLU A 83 -11.04 8.29 9.05
N LYS A 84 -12.17 7.71 9.42
CA LYS A 84 -12.27 6.81 10.58
C LYS A 84 -11.48 5.52 10.35
N ILE A 85 -11.47 5.00 9.11
CA ILE A 85 -10.85 3.72 8.75
C ILE A 85 -9.33 3.84 8.64
N TYR A 86 -8.79 4.83 7.91
CA TYR A 86 -7.33 4.91 7.70
C TYR A 86 -6.53 5.28 8.95
N LYS A 87 -7.18 5.71 10.03
CA LYS A 87 -6.54 5.95 11.32
C LYS A 87 -6.12 4.65 12.05
N TYR A 88 -6.66 3.51 11.65
CA TYR A 88 -6.24 2.24 12.23
C TYR A 88 -4.87 1.82 11.70
N PRO A 89 -3.90 1.48 12.58
CA PRO A 89 -2.54 1.12 12.16
C PRO A 89 -2.45 -0.15 11.31
N GLN A 90 -3.48 -1.01 11.39
CA GLN A 90 -3.59 -2.22 10.56
C GLN A 90 -3.91 -1.89 9.10
N VAL A 91 -4.54 -0.74 8.83
CA VAL A 91 -4.90 -0.30 7.48
C VAL A 91 -3.63 0.17 6.77
N LYS A 92 -3.30 -0.51 5.68
CA LYS A 92 -2.14 -0.19 4.84
C LYS A 92 -2.52 0.64 3.63
N SER A 93 -3.70 0.38 3.08
CA SER A 93 -4.24 1.14 1.96
C SER A 93 -5.76 1.25 2.07
N LEU A 94 -6.29 2.35 1.57
CA LEU A 94 -7.72 2.61 1.51
C LEU A 94 -8.03 3.37 0.22
N PHE A 95 -8.97 2.84 -0.56
CA PHE A 95 -9.36 3.42 -1.85
C PHE A 95 -10.88 3.57 -1.92
N LEU A 96 -11.34 4.70 -2.47
CA LEU A 96 -12.71 4.85 -2.93
C LEU A 96 -12.82 4.23 -4.34
N MET A 97 -13.76 3.35 -4.51
CA MET A 97 -13.92 2.54 -5.73
C MET A 97 -15.16 2.93 -6.51
N SER A 98 -15.08 2.86 -7.82
CA SER A 98 -16.23 2.89 -8.70
C SER A 98 -16.53 1.46 -9.14
N GLY A 99 -17.60 0.83 -8.60
CA GLY A 99 -17.87 -0.57 -8.92
C GLY A 99 -18.95 -1.18 -8.02
N SER A 100 -18.82 -2.49 -7.77
CA SER A 100 -19.78 -3.27 -6.98
C SER A 100 -19.73 -2.95 -5.48
N TYR A 101 -18.64 -2.39 -5.00
CA TYR A 101 -18.43 -1.92 -3.62
C TYR A 101 -17.81 -0.51 -3.63
N ASP A 102 -17.84 0.16 -2.48
CA ASP A 102 -17.51 1.58 -2.39
C ASP A 102 -16.10 1.84 -1.86
N LEU A 103 -15.65 1.08 -0.86
CA LEU A 103 -14.29 1.20 -0.32
C LEU A 103 -13.55 -0.13 -0.38
N CYS A 104 -12.29 -0.07 -0.81
CA CYS A 104 -11.33 -1.16 -0.75
C CYS A 104 -10.32 -0.87 0.37
N VAL A 105 -10.26 -1.73 1.38
CA VAL A 105 -9.34 -1.62 2.52
C VAL A 105 -8.35 -2.75 2.47
N ILE A 106 -7.06 -2.42 2.43
CA ILE A 106 -5.98 -3.42 2.55
C ILE A 106 -5.45 -3.35 3.97
N ILE A 107 -5.50 -4.47 4.68
CA ILE A 107 -4.98 -4.59 6.04
C ILE A 107 -3.94 -5.71 6.14
N GLU A 108 -3.08 -5.58 7.15
CA GLU A 108 -2.13 -6.62 7.55
C GLU A 108 -2.38 -6.99 9.01
N GLY A 109 -2.40 -8.28 9.29
CA GLY A 109 -2.53 -8.88 10.62
C GLY A 109 -1.53 -10.02 10.81
N GLN A 110 -1.39 -10.49 12.05
CA GLN A 110 -0.53 -11.63 12.37
C GLN A 110 -1.18 -12.98 12.03
N SER A 111 -2.51 -13.00 11.93
CA SER A 111 -3.28 -14.19 11.60
C SER A 111 -4.58 -13.84 10.89
N MET A 112 -5.18 -14.83 10.21
CA MET A 112 -6.53 -14.70 9.65
C MET A 112 -7.56 -14.34 10.72
N LYS A 113 -7.38 -14.86 11.96
CA LYS A 113 -8.25 -14.56 13.09
C LYS A 113 -8.17 -13.08 13.47
N ASP A 114 -6.96 -12.49 13.51
CA ASP A 114 -6.80 -11.08 13.85
C ASP A 114 -7.49 -10.20 12.80
N VAL A 115 -7.36 -10.54 11.52
CA VAL A 115 -8.05 -9.86 10.43
C VAL A 115 -9.57 -9.97 10.60
N ALA A 116 -10.10 -11.17 10.82
CA ALA A 116 -11.53 -11.40 11.01
C ALA A 116 -12.08 -10.63 12.23
N MET A 117 -11.32 -10.64 13.34
CA MET A 117 -11.69 -9.87 14.54
C MET A 117 -11.66 -8.37 14.32
N PHE A 118 -10.69 -7.86 13.57
CA PHE A 118 -10.65 -6.45 13.19
C PHE A 118 -11.88 -6.06 12.37
N VAL A 119 -12.23 -6.83 11.35
CA VAL A 119 -13.43 -6.58 10.53
C VAL A 119 -14.68 -6.59 11.40
N ALA A 120 -14.87 -7.64 12.22
CA ALA A 120 -16.05 -7.81 13.05
C ALA A 120 -16.20 -6.75 14.14
N SER A 121 -15.08 -6.27 14.70
CA SER A 121 -15.11 -5.33 15.84
C SER A 121 -14.93 -3.86 15.45
N LYS A 122 -14.36 -3.56 14.29
CA LYS A 122 -14.01 -2.20 13.90
C LYS A 122 -14.71 -1.72 12.62
N LEU A 123 -14.83 -2.56 11.59
CA LEU A 123 -15.41 -2.14 10.31
C LEU A 123 -16.91 -2.45 10.23
N ALA A 124 -17.32 -3.68 10.48
CA ALA A 124 -18.73 -4.08 10.38
C ALA A 124 -19.68 -3.33 11.31
N PRO A 125 -19.30 -2.91 12.54
CA PRO A 125 -20.19 -2.16 13.43
C PRO A 125 -20.33 -0.68 13.10
N MET A 126 -19.61 -0.16 12.10
CA MET A 126 -19.74 1.25 11.72
C MET A 126 -21.12 1.51 11.10
N ASP A 127 -21.83 2.54 11.57
CA ASP A 127 -23.22 2.85 11.17
C ASP A 127 -23.41 2.99 9.65
N ASN A 128 -22.37 3.39 8.94
CA ASN A 128 -22.41 3.62 7.50
C ASN A 128 -22.03 2.38 6.69
N VAL A 129 -21.59 1.27 7.33
CA VAL A 129 -21.19 0.04 6.65
C VAL A 129 -22.38 -0.89 6.50
N LEU A 130 -22.78 -1.12 5.25
CA LEU A 130 -23.90 -2.02 4.92
C LEU A 130 -23.47 -3.49 4.86
N SER A 131 -22.29 -3.73 4.31
CA SER A 131 -21.72 -5.07 4.20
C SER A 131 -20.20 -5.03 4.07
N THR A 132 -19.58 -6.14 4.43
CA THR A 132 -18.14 -6.37 4.30
C THR A 132 -17.90 -7.71 3.60
N ALA A 133 -16.93 -7.77 2.69
CA ALA A 133 -16.42 -9.01 2.13
C ALA A 133 -14.90 -9.02 2.32
N THR A 134 -14.35 -10.11 2.85
CA THR A 134 -12.92 -10.24 3.14
C THR A 134 -12.31 -11.33 2.28
N SER A 135 -11.27 -10.98 1.53
CA SER A 135 -10.45 -11.91 0.76
C SER A 135 -9.03 -11.91 1.32
N PHE A 136 -8.44 -13.07 1.53
CA PHE A 136 -7.06 -13.22 1.98
C PHE A 136 -6.12 -13.37 0.79
N VAL A 137 -5.01 -12.63 0.80
CA VAL A 137 -3.93 -12.79 -0.16
C VAL A 137 -3.16 -14.05 0.19
N LEU A 138 -3.24 -15.07 -0.67
CA LEU A 138 -2.57 -16.34 -0.43
C LEU A 138 -1.10 -16.30 -0.86
N LYS A 139 -0.78 -15.53 -1.93
CA LYS A 139 0.57 -15.36 -2.44
C LYS A 139 0.69 -14.03 -3.16
N LYS A 140 1.80 -13.33 -2.93
CA LYS A 140 2.11 -12.06 -3.60
C LYS A 140 3.13 -12.31 -4.72
N TYR A 141 2.70 -12.25 -5.96
CA TYR A 141 3.58 -12.41 -7.14
C TYR A 141 4.28 -11.11 -7.51
N LYS A 142 3.55 -10.01 -7.54
CA LYS A 142 4.05 -8.68 -7.87
C LYS A 142 3.28 -7.64 -7.07
N ASP A 143 3.96 -6.62 -6.59
CA ASP A 143 3.38 -5.50 -5.87
C ASP A 143 4.18 -4.24 -6.17
N ASP A 144 3.49 -3.13 -6.44
CA ASP A 144 4.10 -1.83 -6.75
C ASP A 144 5.26 -1.92 -7.76
N GLY A 145 5.05 -2.66 -8.85
CA GLY A 145 6.04 -2.85 -9.93
C GLY A 145 7.14 -3.87 -9.63
N LEU A 146 7.33 -4.30 -8.39
CA LEU A 146 8.38 -5.25 -7.98
C LEU A 146 7.86 -6.68 -7.95
N VAL A 147 8.68 -7.60 -8.49
CA VAL A 147 8.38 -9.04 -8.49
C VAL A 147 8.86 -9.65 -7.18
N PHE A 148 7.95 -10.31 -6.46
CA PHE A 148 8.23 -10.97 -5.17
C PHE A 148 8.62 -12.45 -5.36
N TYR A 149 8.23 -13.04 -6.48
CA TYR A 149 8.45 -14.45 -6.78
C TYR A 149 9.32 -14.58 -8.03
N ASN A 150 10.50 -15.20 -7.88
CA ASN A 150 11.38 -15.60 -8.99
C ASN A 150 11.39 -17.11 -9.11
N ASP A 151 11.03 -17.65 -10.27
CA ASP A 151 11.01 -19.10 -10.56
C ASP A 151 12.38 -19.79 -10.43
N GLU A 152 13.47 -19.04 -10.43
CA GLU A 152 14.83 -19.59 -10.36
C GLU A 152 15.18 -20.28 -9.03
N GLU A 153 14.40 -20.08 -7.95
CA GLU A 153 14.65 -20.70 -6.65
C GLU A 153 13.73 -21.89 -6.32
N ASP A 154 12.70 -22.19 -7.11
CA ASP A 154 11.71 -23.24 -6.81
C ASP A 154 11.89 -24.51 -7.66
N SER A 155 13.15 -24.89 -7.92
CA SER A 155 13.48 -26.19 -8.56
C SER A 155 13.22 -27.42 -7.64
N ARG A 156 12.52 -27.28 -6.51
CA ARG A 156 12.38 -28.32 -5.48
C ARG A 156 11.03 -29.04 -5.43
N GLN A 157 10.07 -28.76 -6.31
CA GLN A 157 8.83 -29.55 -6.35
C GLN A 157 8.36 -29.82 -7.78
N VAL A 158 9.09 -30.68 -8.48
CA VAL A 158 8.46 -31.52 -9.50
C VAL A 158 8.02 -32.78 -8.78
N ILE A 159 6.79 -32.80 -8.27
CA ILE A 159 6.13 -34.07 -7.92
C ILE A 159 5.66 -34.67 -9.23
N THR A 160 6.43 -35.62 -9.75
CA THR A 160 5.97 -36.49 -10.82
C THR A 160 5.05 -37.55 -10.18
N LEU A 161 3.77 -37.52 -10.55
CA LEU A 161 2.82 -38.63 -10.33
C LEU A 161 3.05 -39.72 -11.35
#